data_a9e3904605f13876ee7820dd3e335537
#
_entry.id   a9e3904605f13876ee7820dd3e335537
#
_cell.length_a   1.000
_cell.length_b   1.000
_cell.length_c   1.000
_cell.angle_alpha   90.00
_cell.angle_beta   90.00
_cell.angle_gamma   90.00
#
_symmetry.space_group_name_H-M   'P 1'
#
loop_
_entity.id
_entity.type
_entity.pdbx_description
1 polymer ?
#
loop_
_entity_poly.entity_id
_entity_poly.type
_entity_poly.pdbx_seq_one_letter_code
_entity_poly.pdbx_strand_id
1 'polypeptide(L)'
;MLSHKNTIKNASEIADISECKCQGIYNHYASSVLESREPEPLRLLGINDIARKKGHNYNTVIYNQETGNVVALFTGRKKEDVVTYLMEWPEDVRTKVEAVSMDMSRSYCKSILDCFLNAKPVVDRFHLAQNFHKCVDDARKHIQNHIRKHDNKHEVFKIRWALIKHVEYLKKEEALLLILACNKYPVIEHLHYLKEEFREFFNLETKQEAIAFIEYFKELVAEYNIPELKTFCKTLDNWLPYILNYYDYRISNGLTEGNNHKVKNIKR
;
A
#
# COMPACT_ATOMS: atom_id res chain seq x y z
N MET A 1 -15.19 -3.68 -27.81
CA MET A 1 -14.28 -4.53 -27.01
C MET A 1 -12.78 -4.22 -27.16
N LEU A 2 -12.31 -3.63 -28.28
CA LEU A 2 -10.90 -3.26 -28.50
C LEU A 2 -10.36 -2.25 -27.46
N SER A 3 -11.19 -1.30 -27.00
CA SER A 3 -10.80 -0.26 -26.05
C SER A 3 -10.54 -0.74 -24.61
N HIS A 4 -10.97 -1.94 -24.23
CA HIS A 4 -10.66 -2.51 -22.90
C HIS A 4 -9.21 -2.92 -22.73
N LYS A 5 -8.52 -3.23 -23.82
CA LYS A 5 -7.11 -3.67 -23.85
C LYS A 5 -6.16 -2.65 -24.47
N ASN A 6 -6.70 -1.60 -25.11
CA ASN A 6 -5.96 -0.60 -25.86
C ASN A 6 -6.35 0.81 -25.42
N THR A 7 -5.48 1.79 -25.71
CA THR A 7 -5.86 3.20 -25.61
C THR A 7 -6.91 3.54 -26.68
N ILE A 8 -7.69 4.61 -26.49
CA ILE A 8 -8.67 5.09 -27.48
C ILE A 8 -7.97 5.34 -28.84
N LYS A 9 -6.77 5.88 -28.82
CA LYS A 9 -5.94 6.10 -30.01
C LYS A 9 -5.67 4.79 -30.74
N ASN A 10 -5.09 3.78 -30.08
CA ASN A 10 -4.83 2.49 -30.72
C ASN A 10 -6.12 1.80 -31.20
N ALA A 11 -7.21 1.90 -30.44
CA ALA A 11 -8.49 1.33 -30.84
C ALA A 11 -9.06 2.04 -32.07
N SER A 12 -8.91 3.36 -32.19
CA SER A 12 -9.35 4.13 -33.36
C SER A 12 -8.53 3.80 -34.60
N GLU A 13 -7.21 3.64 -34.46
CA GLU A 13 -6.31 3.21 -35.54
C GLU A 13 -6.66 1.80 -36.04
N ILE A 14 -6.89 0.83 -35.15
CA ILE A 14 -7.29 -0.55 -35.51
C ILE A 14 -8.66 -0.59 -36.21
N ALA A 15 -9.60 0.26 -35.77
CA ALA A 15 -10.95 0.30 -36.29
C ALA A 15 -11.12 1.22 -37.50
N ASP A 16 -10.08 1.92 -37.91
CA ASP A 16 -10.08 2.93 -38.97
C ASP A 16 -11.18 3.99 -38.83
N ILE A 17 -11.26 4.55 -37.62
CA ILE A 17 -12.22 5.63 -37.28
C ILE A 17 -11.51 6.74 -36.52
N SER A 18 -12.09 7.94 -36.49
CA SER A 18 -11.53 9.04 -35.68
C SER A 18 -11.56 8.70 -34.19
N GLU A 19 -10.57 9.23 -33.43
CA GLU A 19 -10.53 9.07 -31.96
C GLU A 19 -11.81 9.57 -31.29
N CYS A 20 -12.38 10.68 -31.77
CA CYS A 20 -13.63 11.22 -31.25
C CYS A 20 -14.81 10.24 -31.43
N LYS A 21 -14.93 9.59 -32.60
CA LYS A 21 -15.95 8.58 -32.85
C LYS A 21 -15.73 7.33 -32.03
N CYS A 22 -14.46 6.89 -31.88
CA CYS A 22 -14.07 5.78 -31.01
C CYS A 22 -14.44 6.05 -29.54
N GLN A 23 -14.14 7.26 -29.05
CA GLN A 23 -14.52 7.70 -27.70
C GLN A 23 -16.03 7.74 -27.50
N GLY A 24 -16.79 8.23 -28.48
CA GLY A 24 -18.26 8.25 -28.45
C GLY A 24 -18.86 6.85 -28.32
N ILE A 25 -18.38 5.91 -29.13
CA ILE A 25 -18.79 4.49 -29.08
C ILE A 25 -18.44 3.88 -27.72
N TYR A 26 -17.23 4.14 -27.21
CA TYR A 26 -16.79 3.66 -25.91
C TYR A 26 -17.67 4.20 -24.78
N ASN A 27 -17.97 5.50 -24.77
CA ASN A 27 -18.79 6.13 -23.74
C ASN A 27 -20.21 5.57 -23.74
N HIS A 28 -20.81 5.41 -24.94
CA HIS A 28 -22.15 4.82 -25.06
C HIS A 28 -22.18 3.38 -24.53
N TYR A 29 -21.22 2.56 -24.91
CA TYR A 29 -21.11 1.19 -24.41
C TYR A 29 -20.84 1.15 -22.90
N ALA A 30 -19.94 2.00 -22.39
CA ALA A 30 -19.67 2.08 -20.97
C ALA A 30 -20.89 2.49 -20.15
N SER A 31 -21.69 3.47 -20.63
CA SER A 31 -22.94 3.86 -20.00
C SER A 31 -23.95 2.71 -19.97
N SER A 32 -24.14 2.00 -21.08
CA SER A 32 -25.09 0.87 -21.12
C SER A 32 -24.67 -0.28 -20.19
N VAL A 33 -23.38 -0.56 -20.07
CA VAL A 33 -22.84 -1.56 -19.13
C VAL A 33 -23.06 -1.12 -17.68
N LEU A 34 -22.86 0.16 -17.38
CA LEU A 34 -23.07 0.70 -16.02
C LEU A 34 -24.57 0.67 -15.64
N GLU A 35 -25.46 1.00 -16.57
CA GLU A 35 -26.91 0.96 -16.36
C GLU A 35 -27.45 -0.47 -16.17
N SER A 36 -26.84 -1.45 -16.83
CA SER A 36 -27.23 -2.86 -16.72
C SER A 36 -26.59 -3.59 -15.54
N ARG A 37 -25.70 -2.92 -14.81
CA ARG A 37 -24.98 -3.53 -13.70
C ARG A 37 -25.84 -3.61 -12.46
N GLU A 38 -26.05 -4.82 -11.95
CA GLU A 38 -26.72 -5.00 -10.67
C GLU A 38 -25.90 -4.39 -9.51
N PRO A 39 -26.56 -3.80 -8.51
CA PRO A 39 -25.91 -3.27 -7.33
C PRO A 39 -25.10 -4.37 -6.62
N GLU A 40 -23.80 -4.14 -6.43
CA GLU A 40 -22.96 -5.05 -5.67
C GLU A 40 -23.08 -4.77 -4.17
N PRO A 41 -23.04 -5.81 -3.31
CA PRO A 41 -22.90 -5.58 -1.88
C PRO A 41 -21.58 -4.88 -1.59
N LEU A 42 -21.64 -3.80 -0.82
CA LEU A 42 -20.47 -2.99 -0.44
C LEU A 42 -20.12 -3.21 1.02
N ARG A 43 -19.63 -4.41 1.36
CA ARG A 43 -19.24 -4.77 2.71
C ARG A 43 -17.78 -4.44 3.00
N LEU A 44 -16.90 -4.84 2.11
CA LEU A 44 -15.45 -4.69 2.25
C LEU A 44 -14.94 -3.75 1.17
N LEU A 45 -14.44 -2.59 1.58
CA LEU A 45 -13.97 -1.56 0.67
C LEU A 45 -12.47 -1.33 0.78
N GLY A 46 -11.90 -0.74 -0.25
CA GLY A 46 -10.55 -0.18 -0.24
C GLY A 46 -10.57 1.26 -0.71
N ILE A 47 -9.85 2.14 -0.03
CA ILE A 47 -9.68 3.53 -0.41
C ILE A 47 -8.20 3.83 -0.70
N ASN A 48 -7.94 4.49 -1.82
CA ASN A 48 -6.59 4.86 -2.21
C ASN A 48 -6.59 6.17 -2.99
N ASP A 49 -5.43 6.85 -3.10
CA ASP A 49 -5.29 8.02 -3.95
C ASP A 49 -4.54 7.71 -5.25
N ILE A 50 -4.93 8.41 -6.31
CA ILE A 50 -4.28 8.34 -7.63
C ILE A 50 -3.84 9.75 -8.01
N ALA A 51 -2.53 9.94 -8.24
CA ALA A 51 -2.03 11.20 -8.78
C ALA A 51 -2.57 11.43 -10.20
N ARG A 52 -3.24 12.58 -10.43
CA ARG A 52 -3.84 12.94 -11.71
C ARG A 52 -2.82 13.54 -12.69
N LYS A 53 -1.88 14.35 -12.19
CA LYS A 53 -0.76 14.97 -12.93
C LYS A 53 0.43 15.15 -11.99
N LYS A 54 1.62 15.43 -12.53
CA LYS A 54 2.75 15.92 -11.72
C LYS A 54 2.30 17.21 -11.02
N GLY A 55 2.23 17.19 -9.68
CA GLY A 55 1.69 18.27 -8.84
C GLY A 55 0.62 17.72 -7.89
N HIS A 56 0.06 18.60 -7.04
CA HIS A 56 -0.80 18.23 -5.91
C HIS A 56 -2.25 17.84 -6.26
N ASN A 57 -2.54 17.43 -7.50
CA ASN A 57 -3.89 17.02 -7.92
C ASN A 57 -4.05 15.51 -7.79
N TYR A 58 -4.84 15.10 -6.82
CA TYR A 58 -5.14 13.69 -6.55
C TYR A 58 -6.63 13.42 -6.75
N ASN A 59 -6.94 12.20 -7.17
CA ASN A 59 -8.26 11.63 -7.11
C ASN A 59 -8.27 10.53 -6.04
N THR A 60 -9.36 10.42 -5.30
CA THR A 60 -9.62 9.28 -4.43
C THR A 60 -10.40 8.23 -5.22
N VAL A 61 -10.01 6.99 -5.05
CA VAL A 61 -10.66 5.82 -5.65
C VAL A 61 -11.14 4.89 -4.55
N ILE A 62 -12.37 4.43 -4.66
CA ILE A 62 -12.94 3.42 -3.78
C ILE A 62 -13.17 2.15 -4.58
N TYR A 63 -12.76 1.02 -4.01
CA TYR A 63 -12.88 -0.30 -4.59
C TYR A 63 -13.72 -1.21 -3.71
N ASN A 64 -14.49 -2.09 -4.33
CA ASN A 64 -15.03 -3.26 -3.67
C ASN A 64 -13.91 -4.32 -3.56
N GLN A 65 -13.54 -4.70 -2.35
CA GLN A 65 -12.46 -5.67 -2.09
C GLN A 65 -12.85 -7.11 -2.43
N GLU A 66 -14.15 -7.41 -2.46
CA GLU A 66 -14.67 -8.75 -2.77
C GLU A 66 -14.66 -9.01 -4.28
N THR A 67 -14.95 -7.99 -5.09
CA THR A 67 -15.04 -8.14 -6.56
C THR A 67 -13.86 -7.52 -7.32
N GLY A 68 -13.07 -6.65 -6.65
CA GLY A 68 -12.01 -5.86 -7.27
C GLY A 68 -12.50 -4.71 -8.16
N ASN A 69 -13.81 -4.44 -8.19
CA ASN A 69 -14.39 -3.40 -9.01
C ASN A 69 -14.19 -2.01 -8.41
N VAL A 70 -14.03 -1.01 -9.29
CA VAL A 70 -14.07 0.39 -8.90
C VAL A 70 -15.51 0.77 -8.56
N VAL A 71 -15.75 1.23 -7.35
CA VAL A 71 -17.03 1.70 -6.85
C VAL A 71 -17.19 3.20 -7.06
N ALA A 72 -16.12 3.95 -6.80
CA ALA A 72 -16.12 5.40 -6.89
C ALA A 72 -14.76 5.97 -7.30
N LEU A 73 -14.80 7.09 -8.00
CA LEU A 73 -13.64 7.89 -8.39
C LEU A 73 -14.02 9.37 -8.34
N PHE A 74 -13.44 10.12 -7.43
CA PHE A 74 -13.71 11.55 -7.27
C PHE A 74 -12.44 12.36 -7.05
N THR A 75 -12.54 13.69 -7.22
CA THR A 75 -11.42 14.61 -7.06
C THR A 75 -11.20 14.97 -5.59
N GLY A 76 -9.94 15.04 -5.18
CA GLY A 76 -9.53 15.37 -3.83
C GLY A 76 -9.10 14.15 -3.02
N ARG A 77 -8.41 14.42 -1.89
CA ARG A 77 -7.98 13.40 -0.92
C ARG A 77 -8.02 13.91 0.52
N LYS A 78 -8.45 15.15 0.71
CA LYS A 78 -8.62 15.70 2.05
C LYS A 78 -9.85 15.08 2.71
N LYS A 79 -9.89 15.15 4.04
CA LYS A 79 -11.02 14.63 4.81
C LYS A 79 -12.36 15.17 4.30
N GLU A 80 -12.41 16.47 4.05
CA GLU A 80 -13.62 17.20 3.62
C GLU A 80 -14.12 16.65 2.26
N ASP A 81 -13.21 16.46 1.31
CA ASP A 81 -13.53 15.93 -0.02
C ASP A 81 -14.16 14.53 0.08
N VAL A 82 -13.54 13.67 0.90
CA VAL A 82 -13.97 12.28 1.09
C VAL A 82 -15.29 12.21 1.83
N VAL A 83 -15.44 12.96 2.91
CA VAL A 83 -16.68 13.00 3.71
C VAL A 83 -17.84 13.53 2.85
N THR A 84 -17.65 14.63 2.12
CA THR A 84 -18.70 15.19 1.25
C THR A 84 -19.20 14.16 0.25
N TYR A 85 -18.28 13.44 -0.41
CA TYR A 85 -18.67 12.41 -1.39
C TYR A 85 -19.35 11.20 -0.72
N LEU A 86 -18.83 10.69 0.38
CA LEU A 86 -19.38 9.50 1.03
C LEU A 86 -20.72 9.75 1.70
N MET A 87 -20.98 10.97 2.15
CA MET A 87 -22.27 11.34 2.76
C MET A 87 -23.41 11.43 1.73
N GLU A 88 -23.12 11.51 0.43
CA GLU A 88 -24.10 11.36 -0.64
C GLU A 88 -24.61 9.92 -0.81
N TRP A 89 -23.87 8.92 -0.27
CA TRP A 89 -24.32 7.54 -0.31
C TRP A 89 -25.52 7.32 0.61
N PRO A 90 -26.51 6.50 0.20
CA PRO A 90 -27.63 6.14 1.04
C PRO A 90 -27.17 5.54 2.39
N GLU A 91 -27.86 5.89 3.46
CA GLU A 91 -27.51 5.45 4.81
C GLU A 91 -27.52 3.91 4.93
N ASP A 92 -28.50 3.27 4.30
CA ASP A 92 -28.61 1.80 4.29
C ASP A 92 -27.44 1.09 3.56
N VAL A 93 -26.76 1.80 2.65
CA VAL A 93 -25.51 1.33 2.02
C VAL A 93 -24.34 1.55 2.97
N ARG A 94 -24.24 2.75 3.56
CA ARG A 94 -23.13 3.10 4.48
C ARG A 94 -23.09 2.24 5.73
N THR A 95 -24.25 1.86 6.27
CA THR A 95 -24.36 1.01 7.47
C THR A 95 -23.98 -0.45 7.22
N LYS A 96 -23.99 -0.92 5.97
CA LYS A 96 -23.59 -2.27 5.58
C LYS A 96 -22.08 -2.43 5.39
N VAL A 97 -21.32 -1.33 5.33
CA VAL A 97 -19.84 -1.39 5.22
C VAL A 97 -19.25 -1.87 6.54
N GLU A 98 -18.53 -2.97 6.50
CA GLU A 98 -17.94 -3.64 7.65
C GLU A 98 -16.45 -3.26 7.86
N ALA A 99 -15.70 -3.11 6.77
CA ALA A 99 -14.30 -2.72 6.84
C ALA A 99 -13.85 -1.93 5.60
N VAL A 100 -12.89 -1.02 5.80
CA VAL A 100 -12.29 -0.24 4.72
C VAL A 100 -10.78 -0.27 4.84
N SER A 101 -10.11 -0.86 3.86
CA SER A 101 -8.65 -0.88 3.74
C SER A 101 -8.16 0.47 3.24
N MET A 102 -7.12 1.02 3.87
CA MET A 102 -6.56 2.34 3.58
C MET A 102 -5.05 2.37 3.79
N ASP A 103 -4.37 3.36 3.21
CA ASP A 103 -3.02 3.74 3.62
C ASP A 103 -3.01 4.32 5.05
N MET A 104 -1.84 4.56 5.62
CA MET A 104 -1.69 5.18 6.94
C MET A 104 -1.98 6.69 6.90
N SER A 105 -3.16 7.06 6.37
CA SER A 105 -3.65 8.44 6.27
C SER A 105 -4.65 8.75 7.38
N ARG A 106 -4.32 9.73 8.24
CA ARG A 106 -5.26 10.22 9.26
C ARG A 106 -6.52 10.82 8.66
N SER A 107 -6.42 11.38 7.46
CA SER A 107 -7.56 11.92 6.71
C SER A 107 -8.55 10.81 6.37
N TYR A 108 -8.09 9.74 5.73
CA TYR A 108 -8.94 8.60 5.38
C TYR A 108 -9.50 7.90 6.61
N CYS A 109 -8.66 7.66 7.62
CA CYS A 109 -9.13 7.03 8.87
C CYS A 109 -10.30 7.79 9.50
N LYS A 110 -10.17 9.13 9.63
CA LYS A 110 -11.24 9.96 10.17
C LYS A 110 -12.48 9.98 9.26
N SER A 111 -12.30 10.05 7.94
CA SER A 111 -13.42 10.01 7.00
C SER A 111 -14.20 8.70 7.10
N ILE A 112 -13.50 7.55 7.22
CA ILE A 112 -14.16 6.25 7.40
C ILE A 112 -14.99 6.22 8.68
N LEU A 113 -14.40 6.66 9.81
CA LEU A 113 -15.08 6.68 11.10
C LEU A 113 -16.28 7.65 11.13
N ASP A 114 -16.21 8.75 10.39
CA ASP A 114 -17.29 9.73 10.33
C ASP A 114 -18.44 9.29 9.40
N CYS A 115 -18.13 8.56 8.30
CA CYS A 115 -19.11 8.24 7.27
C CYS A 115 -19.74 6.86 7.40
N PHE A 116 -19.02 5.90 7.98
CA PHE A 116 -19.46 4.51 8.09
C PHE A 116 -19.57 4.09 9.57
N LEU A 117 -20.80 3.99 10.05
CA LEU A 117 -21.07 3.75 11.49
C LEU A 117 -20.46 2.45 12.02
N ASN A 118 -20.47 1.40 11.19
CA ASN A 118 -20.04 0.04 11.59
C ASN A 118 -18.65 -0.34 11.06
N ALA A 119 -18.09 0.45 10.14
CA ALA A 119 -16.86 0.06 9.46
C ALA A 119 -15.62 0.17 10.34
N LYS A 120 -14.76 -0.83 10.23
CA LYS A 120 -13.43 -0.82 10.83
C LYS A 120 -12.39 -0.35 9.79
N PRO A 121 -11.65 0.74 10.05
CA PRO A 121 -10.48 1.08 9.25
C PRO A 121 -9.42 -0.02 9.36
N VAL A 122 -8.86 -0.45 8.23
CA VAL A 122 -7.81 -1.47 8.15
C VAL A 122 -6.59 -0.85 7.49
N VAL A 123 -5.45 -0.84 8.17
CA VAL A 123 -4.19 -0.38 7.55
C VAL A 123 -3.75 -1.39 6.50
N ASP A 124 -3.52 -0.90 5.29
CA ASP A 124 -3.02 -1.74 4.22
C ASP A 124 -1.60 -2.23 4.51
N ARG A 125 -1.44 -3.56 4.45
CA ARG A 125 -0.17 -4.24 4.76
C ARG A 125 0.98 -3.79 3.85
N PHE A 126 0.69 -3.44 2.58
CA PHE A 126 1.72 -2.98 1.64
C PHE A 126 2.32 -1.64 2.11
N HIS A 127 1.49 -0.68 2.51
CA HIS A 127 1.95 0.60 3.01
C HIS A 127 2.69 0.48 4.34
N LEU A 128 2.28 -0.44 5.22
CA LEU A 128 3.01 -0.74 6.44
C LEU A 128 4.38 -1.33 6.14
N ALA A 129 4.46 -2.33 5.25
CA ALA A 129 5.71 -2.93 4.81
C ALA A 129 6.62 -1.90 4.11
N GLN A 130 6.06 -1.02 3.28
CA GLN A 130 6.81 0.06 2.61
C GLN A 130 7.40 1.05 3.62
N ASN A 131 6.64 1.42 4.66
CA ASN A 131 7.14 2.28 5.73
C ASN A 131 8.29 1.61 6.49
N PHE A 132 8.15 0.32 6.80
CA PHE A 132 9.21 -0.47 7.43
C PHE A 132 10.48 -0.52 6.57
N HIS A 133 10.35 -0.88 5.29
CA HIS A 133 11.50 -0.93 4.36
C HIS A 133 12.18 0.43 4.21
N LYS A 134 11.43 1.52 4.28
CA LYS A 134 12.01 2.87 4.30
C LYS A 134 12.87 3.08 5.54
N CYS A 135 12.39 2.70 6.72
CA CYS A 135 13.17 2.80 7.96
C CYS A 135 14.44 1.93 7.92
N VAL A 136 14.36 0.71 7.35
CA VAL A 136 15.51 -0.16 7.12
C VAL A 136 16.53 0.48 6.16
N ASP A 137 16.08 1.08 5.05
CA ASP A 137 16.98 1.77 4.09
C ASP A 137 17.61 3.02 4.69
N ASP A 138 16.89 3.76 5.52
CA ASP A 138 17.41 4.94 6.20
C ASP A 138 18.42 4.55 7.30
N ALA A 139 18.16 3.48 8.08
CA ALA A 139 19.13 2.91 9.00
C ALA A 139 20.43 2.46 8.29
N ARG A 140 20.27 1.73 7.17
CA ARG A 140 21.40 1.34 6.32
C ARG A 140 22.23 2.54 5.88
N LYS A 141 21.60 3.61 5.39
CA LYS A 141 22.30 4.85 4.96
C LYS A 141 23.07 5.48 6.12
N HIS A 142 22.45 5.54 7.29
CA HIS A 142 23.08 6.07 8.50
C HIS A 142 24.31 5.25 8.87
N ILE A 143 24.19 3.93 8.95
CA ILE A 143 25.27 3.00 9.22
C ILE A 143 26.40 3.15 8.19
N GLN A 144 26.08 3.18 6.90
CA GLN A 144 27.06 3.37 5.83
C GLN A 144 27.79 4.70 5.93
N ASN A 145 27.10 5.78 6.26
CA ASN A 145 27.73 7.09 6.44
C ASN A 145 28.67 7.11 7.67
N HIS A 146 28.29 6.41 8.73
CA HIS A 146 29.18 6.25 9.89
C HIS A 146 30.44 5.45 9.54
N ILE A 147 30.28 4.31 8.87
CA ILE A 147 31.39 3.46 8.44
C ILE A 147 32.34 4.23 7.51
N ARG A 148 31.77 5.01 6.52
CA ARG A 148 32.56 5.81 5.58
C ARG A 148 33.51 6.81 6.27
N LYS A 149 33.09 7.36 7.41
CA LYS A 149 33.92 8.31 8.16
C LYS A 149 35.11 7.64 8.86
N HIS A 150 35.01 6.34 9.14
CA HIS A 150 35.97 5.58 9.93
C HIS A 150 36.73 4.50 9.15
N ASP A 151 36.21 4.06 8.02
CA ASP A 151 36.80 3.01 7.18
C ASP A 151 36.48 3.32 5.69
N ASN A 152 37.54 3.60 4.90
CA ASN A 152 37.45 3.98 3.49
C ASN A 152 37.10 2.81 2.54
N LYS A 153 36.65 1.64 3.03
CA LYS A 153 36.39 0.47 2.21
C LYS A 153 34.97 0.47 1.64
N HIS A 154 34.90 0.40 0.31
CA HIS A 154 33.67 0.49 -0.50
C HIS A 154 32.73 -0.74 -0.43
N GLU A 155 33.08 -1.78 0.29
CA GLU A 155 32.36 -3.07 0.27
C GLU A 155 30.90 -2.98 0.78
N VAL A 156 30.66 -2.14 1.77
CA VAL A 156 29.31 -1.95 2.38
C VAL A 156 28.34 -1.20 1.47
N PHE A 157 28.82 -0.52 0.40
CA PHE A 157 27.96 0.31 -0.44
C PHE A 157 27.04 -0.48 -1.38
N LYS A 158 27.38 -1.72 -1.68
CA LYS A 158 26.64 -2.57 -2.63
C LYS A 158 25.58 -3.43 -1.94
N ILE A 159 25.46 -3.42 -0.61
CA ILE A 159 24.55 -4.31 0.13
C ILE A 159 23.07 -3.89 0.10
N ARG A 160 22.71 -2.71 -0.44
CA ARG A 160 21.34 -2.23 -0.39
C ARG A 160 20.32 -3.27 -0.83
N TRP A 161 20.54 -3.84 -2.01
CA TRP A 161 19.61 -4.82 -2.55
C TRP A 161 19.66 -6.16 -1.82
N ALA A 162 20.84 -6.57 -1.36
CA ALA A 162 21.01 -7.75 -0.55
C ALA A 162 20.31 -7.63 0.81
N LEU A 163 20.33 -6.45 1.42
CA LEU A 163 19.69 -6.20 2.70
C LEU A 163 18.16 -6.12 2.58
N ILE A 164 17.62 -5.50 1.50
CA ILE A 164 16.18 -5.28 1.35
C ILE A 164 15.45 -6.50 0.78
N LYS A 165 16.08 -7.25 -0.12
CA LYS A 165 15.51 -8.48 -0.68
C LYS A 165 15.29 -9.53 0.41
N HIS A 166 14.35 -10.42 0.17
CA HIS A 166 14.21 -11.64 0.96
C HIS A 166 15.38 -12.58 0.72
N VAL A 167 15.79 -13.28 1.75
CA VAL A 167 16.97 -14.19 1.70
C VAL A 167 16.85 -15.19 0.55
N GLU A 168 15.69 -15.76 0.32
CA GLU A 168 15.44 -16.74 -0.74
C GLU A 168 15.58 -16.20 -2.17
N TYR A 169 15.56 -14.87 -2.34
CA TYR A 169 15.70 -14.22 -3.65
C TYR A 169 17.08 -13.60 -3.88
N LEU A 170 18.01 -13.83 -2.95
CA LEU A 170 19.38 -13.35 -3.09
C LEU A 170 20.13 -14.18 -4.12
N LYS A 171 20.84 -13.51 -5.02
CA LYS A 171 21.87 -14.14 -5.85
C LYS A 171 23.07 -14.52 -4.98
N LYS A 172 23.87 -15.49 -5.42
CA LYS A 172 25.06 -15.96 -4.69
C LYS A 172 26.01 -14.81 -4.31
N GLU A 173 26.24 -13.89 -5.22
CA GLU A 173 27.11 -12.73 -5.00
C GLU A 173 26.52 -11.75 -3.98
N GLU A 174 25.19 -11.54 -4.00
CA GLU A 174 24.50 -10.68 -3.03
C GLU A 174 24.51 -11.30 -1.64
N ALA A 175 24.29 -12.62 -1.53
CA ALA A 175 24.35 -13.35 -0.27
C ALA A 175 25.77 -13.30 0.34
N LEU A 176 26.80 -13.51 -0.47
CA LEU A 176 28.19 -13.43 -0.02
C LEU A 176 28.54 -12.01 0.50
N LEU A 177 28.12 -10.96 -0.24
CA LEU A 177 28.35 -9.58 0.18
C LEU A 177 27.64 -9.27 1.51
N LEU A 178 26.41 -9.78 1.69
CA LEU A 178 25.64 -9.61 2.92
C LEU A 178 26.35 -10.32 4.10
N ILE A 179 26.76 -11.57 3.93
CA ILE A 179 27.48 -12.33 4.96
C ILE A 179 28.78 -11.61 5.38
N LEU A 180 29.56 -11.13 4.41
CA LEU A 180 30.79 -10.40 4.68
C LEU A 180 30.52 -9.09 5.45
N ALA A 181 29.43 -8.38 5.08
CA ALA A 181 29.03 -7.15 5.74
C ALA A 181 28.55 -7.41 7.18
N CYS A 182 27.74 -8.45 7.41
CA CYS A 182 27.25 -8.85 8.73
C CYS A 182 28.43 -9.25 9.64
N ASN A 183 29.35 -10.09 9.16
CA ASN A 183 30.52 -10.51 9.94
C ASN A 183 31.42 -9.34 10.32
N LYS A 184 31.51 -8.33 9.47
CA LYS A 184 32.37 -7.16 9.72
C LYS A 184 31.70 -6.09 10.59
N TYR A 185 30.37 -5.95 10.45
CA TYR A 185 29.59 -4.90 11.10
C TYR A 185 28.35 -5.49 11.77
N PRO A 186 28.40 -5.86 13.05
CA PRO A 186 27.27 -6.49 13.78
C PRO A 186 25.95 -5.71 13.66
N VAL A 187 26.00 -4.38 13.56
CA VAL A 187 24.80 -3.55 13.38
C VAL A 187 24.07 -3.84 12.05
N ILE A 188 24.78 -4.30 11.01
CA ILE A 188 24.17 -4.73 9.74
C ILE A 188 23.48 -6.08 9.93
N GLU A 189 24.07 -6.99 10.68
CA GLU A 189 23.48 -8.27 11.05
C GLU A 189 22.19 -8.04 11.83
N HIS A 190 22.20 -7.20 12.86
CA HIS A 190 21.00 -6.84 13.63
C HIS A 190 19.91 -6.23 12.75
N LEU A 191 20.27 -5.32 11.84
CA LEU A 191 19.31 -4.71 10.92
C LEU A 191 18.71 -5.74 9.96
N HIS A 192 19.53 -6.66 9.45
CA HIS A 192 19.07 -7.75 8.58
C HIS A 192 18.14 -8.70 9.34
N TYR A 193 18.52 -9.10 10.55
CA TYR A 193 17.72 -9.95 11.41
C TYR A 193 16.33 -9.33 11.67
N LEU A 194 16.28 -8.08 12.13
CA LEU A 194 15.01 -7.38 12.37
C LEU A 194 14.16 -7.26 11.11
N LYS A 195 14.78 -7.12 9.94
CA LYS A 195 14.06 -7.07 8.67
C LYS A 195 13.42 -8.42 8.33
N GLU A 196 14.10 -9.54 8.53
CA GLU A 196 13.53 -10.86 8.30
C GLU A 196 12.47 -11.20 9.36
N GLU A 197 12.69 -10.85 10.63
CA GLU A 197 11.69 -11.05 11.70
C GLU A 197 10.38 -10.32 11.38
N PHE A 198 10.42 -9.03 11.02
CA PHE A 198 9.19 -8.28 10.75
C PHE A 198 8.41 -8.80 9.56
N ARG A 199 9.04 -9.51 8.66
CA ARG A 199 8.38 -10.17 7.52
C ARG A 199 7.32 -11.19 7.98
N GLU A 200 7.59 -11.91 9.05
CA GLU A 200 6.69 -12.94 9.58
C GLU A 200 5.40 -12.36 10.17
N PHE A 201 5.39 -11.06 10.49
CA PHE A 201 4.23 -10.38 11.06
C PHE A 201 2.94 -10.61 10.25
N PHE A 202 3.01 -10.58 8.92
CA PHE A 202 1.83 -10.74 8.07
C PHE A 202 1.42 -12.20 7.83
N ASN A 203 2.24 -13.16 8.27
CA ASN A 203 1.96 -14.60 8.20
C ASN A 203 1.23 -15.10 9.45
N LEU A 204 1.16 -14.28 10.50
CA LEU A 204 0.44 -14.63 11.73
C LEU A 204 -1.06 -14.79 11.47
N GLU A 205 -1.69 -15.66 12.25
CA GLU A 205 -3.09 -16.02 12.03
C GLU A 205 -4.05 -15.20 12.89
N THR A 206 -3.64 -14.82 14.09
CA THR A 206 -4.52 -14.20 15.09
C THR A 206 -4.04 -12.81 15.53
N LYS A 207 -4.98 -12.01 16.04
CA LYS A 207 -4.66 -10.73 16.68
C LYS A 207 -3.75 -10.89 17.89
N GLN A 208 -3.94 -11.94 18.66
CA GLN A 208 -3.16 -12.21 19.87
C GLN A 208 -1.70 -12.46 19.52
N GLU A 209 -1.45 -13.28 18.50
CA GLU A 209 -0.10 -13.50 17.98
C GLU A 209 0.51 -12.19 17.45
N ALA A 210 -0.27 -11.39 16.74
CA ALA A 210 0.20 -10.11 16.21
C ALA A 210 0.57 -9.12 17.33
N ILE A 211 -0.19 -9.05 18.41
CA ILE A 211 0.10 -8.22 19.59
C ILE A 211 1.40 -8.70 20.25
N ALA A 212 1.50 -10.00 20.54
CA ALA A 212 2.68 -10.59 21.16
C ALA A 212 3.94 -10.38 20.29
N PHE A 213 3.79 -10.53 18.96
CA PHE A 213 4.88 -10.27 18.03
C PHE A 213 5.34 -8.81 18.06
N ILE A 214 4.41 -7.85 18.07
CA ILE A 214 4.76 -6.42 18.10
C ILE A 214 5.52 -6.07 19.39
N GLU A 215 5.11 -6.61 20.54
CA GLU A 215 5.81 -6.43 21.80
C GLU A 215 7.23 -7.00 21.74
N TYR A 216 7.37 -8.25 21.31
CA TYR A 216 8.66 -8.90 21.10
C TYR A 216 9.55 -8.10 20.11
N PHE A 217 8.99 -7.69 18.98
CA PHE A 217 9.73 -6.91 17.98
C PHE A 217 10.23 -5.57 18.54
N LYS A 218 9.44 -4.90 19.35
CA LYS A 218 9.82 -3.64 20.01
C LYS A 218 10.94 -3.85 21.03
N GLU A 219 10.96 -4.97 21.75
CA GLU A 219 12.06 -5.35 22.66
C GLU A 219 13.36 -5.56 21.87
N LEU A 220 13.32 -6.30 20.76
CA LEU A 220 14.47 -6.49 19.89
C LEU A 220 15.01 -5.16 19.32
N VAL A 221 14.10 -4.28 18.88
CA VAL A 221 14.49 -2.94 18.37
C VAL A 221 15.12 -2.09 19.49
N ALA A 222 14.65 -2.23 20.71
CA ALA A 222 15.22 -1.53 21.86
C ALA A 222 16.62 -2.06 22.20
N GLU A 223 16.79 -3.38 22.20
CA GLU A 223 18.06 -4.06 22.45
C GLU A 223 19.13 -3.68 21.42
N TYR A 224 18.81 -3.80 20.13
CA TYR A 224 19.75 -3.48 19.05
C TYR A 224 19.94 -1.97 18.84
N ASN A 225 19.11 -1.16 19.46
CA ASN A 225 19.25 0.30 19.54
C ASN A 225 19.41 1.00 18.18
N ILE A 226 18.58 0.63 17.19
CA ILE A 226 18.55 1.23 15.85
C ILE A 226 17.51 2.36 15.82
N PRO A 227 17.92 3.66 15.76
CA PRO A 227 17.02 4.80 15.92
C PRO A 227 15.87 4.85 14.91
N GLU A 228 16.15 4.50 13.65
CA GLU A 228 15.17 4.51 12.57
C GLU A 228 14.06 3.47 12.82
N LEU A 229 14.39 2.31 13.37
CA LEU A 229 13.42 1.28 13.71
C LEU A 229 12.63 1.65 14.98
N LYS A 230 13.22 2.41 15.91
CA LYS A 230 12.44 3.01 17.03
C LYS A 230 11.36 3.97 16.50
N THR A 231 11.65 4.69 15.41
CA THR A 231 10.64 5.53 14.73
C THR A 231 9.54 4.68 14.10
N PHE A 232 9.89 3.53 13.53
CA PHE A 232 8.90 2.57 13.03
C PHE A 232 8.02 1.99 14.16
N CYS A 233 8.60 1.66 15.31
CA CYS A 233 7.82 1.20 16.49
C CYS A 233 6.78 2.24 16.93
N LYS A 234 7.13 3.54 16.92
CA LYS A 234 6.14 4.61 17.18
C LYS A 234 5.02 4.63 16.13
N THR A 235 5.33 4.31 14.87
CA THR A 235 4.32 4.17 13.82
C THR A 235 3.40 2.99 14.10
N LEU A 236 3.94 1.84 14.53
CA LEU A 236 3.14 0.70 14.97
C LEU A 236 2.19 1.08 16.10
N ASP A 237 2.68 1.73 17.15
CA ASP A 237 1.85 2.17 18.28
C ASP A 237 0.71 3.10 17.84
N ASN A 238 1.01 4.06 16.98
CA ASN A 238 0.03 5.04 16.49
C ASN A 238 -1.08 4.44 15.62
N TRP A 239 -0.81 3.31 14.98
CA TRP A 239 -1.73 2.68 14.04
C TRP A 239 -2.19 1.29 14.51
N LEU A 240 -1.77 0.86 15.70
CA LEU A 240 -2.00 -0.49 16.22
C LEU A 240 -3.45 -0.99 16.09
N PRO A 241 -4.48 -0.25 16.52
CA PRO A 241 -5.85 -0.74 16.42
C PRO A 241 -6.27 -1.05 14.97
N TYR A 242 -5.80 -0.23 14.03
CA TYR A 242 -6.15 -0.35 12.61
C TYR A 242 -5.29 -1.40 11.89
N ILE A 243 -4.06 -1.62 12.34
CA ILE A 243 -3.19 -2.72 11.87
C ILE A 243 -3.79 -4.06 12.29
N LEU A 244 -4.25 -4.17 13.54
CA LEU A 244 -4.84 -5.38 14.09
C LEU A 244 -6.18 -5.75 13.43
N ASN A 245 -6.93 -4.80 12.88
CA ASN A 245 -8.15 -5.08 12.13
C ASN A 245 -7.89 -5.90 10.86
N TYR A 246 -6.67 -5.92 10.34
CA TYR A 246 -6.28 -6.81 9.24
C TYR A 246 -6.53 -8.29 9.56
N TYR A 247 -6.33 -8.70 10.81
CA TYR A 247 -6.48 -10.10 11.24
C TYR A 247 -7.95 -10.56 11.30
N ASP A 248 -8.91 -9.64 11.39
CA ASP A 248 -10.33 -9.97 11.31
C ASP A 248 -10.82 -10.04 9.86
N TYR A 249 -10.35 -9.14 9.01
CA TYR A 249 -10.95 -8.93 7.68
C TYR A 249 -10.08 -9.44 6.53
N ARG A 250 -8.77 -9.56 6.71
CA ARG A 250 -7.78 -10.02 5.71
C ARG A 250 -7.84 -9.25 4.37
N ILE A 251 -8.28 -8.00 4.40
CA ILE A 251 -8.34 -7.13 3.23
C ILE A 251 -7.06 -6.31 3.06
N SER A 252 -6.65 -6.10 1.82
CA SER A 252 -5.52 -5.22 1.49
C SER A 252 -5.70 -4.57 0.12
N ASN A 253 -5.07 -3.41 -0.08
CA ASN A 253 -5.13 -2.69 -1.35
C ASN A 253 -4.28 -3.31 -2.49
N GLY A 254 -3.69 -4.49 -2.29
CA GLY A 254 -2.86 -5.16 -3.30
C GLY A 254 -3.58 -5.42 -4.63
N LEU A 255 -4.86 -5.81 -4.59
CA LEU A 255 -5.69 -5.94 -5.80
C LEU A 255 -5.92 -4.58 -6.49
N THR A 256 -5.96 -3.51 -5.73
CA THR A 256 -6.25 -2.16 -6.24
C THR A 256 -5.05 -1.52 -6.92
N GLU A 257 -3.81 -1.87 -6.56
CA GLU A 257 -2.61 -1.37 -7.25
C GLU A 257 -2.55 -1.82 -8.71
N GLY A 258 -2.93 -3.08 -8.99
CA GLY A 258 -3.09 -3.58 -10.35
C GLY A 258 -4.15 -2.79 -11.14
N ASN A 259 -5.26 -2.42 -10.50
CA ASN A 259 -6.34 -1.64 -11.09
C ASN A 259 -5.98 -0.15 -11.23
N ASN A 260 -5.17 0.41 -10.35
CA ASN A 260 -4.64 1.77 -10.47
C ASN A 260 -3.81 1.94 -11.74
N HIS A 261 -3.06 0.92 -12.17
CA HIS A 261 -2.37 0.91 -13.46
C HIS A 261 -3.36 0.94 -14.63
N LYS A 262 -4.47 0.19 -14.56
CA LYS A 262 -5.52 0.22 -15.58
C LYS A 262 -6.19 1.58 -15.67
N VAL A 263 -6.58 2.18 -14.53
CA VAL A 263 -7.18 3.54 -14.48
C VAL A 263 -6.22 4.61 -15.02
N LYS A 264 -4.91 4.51 -14.73
CA LYS A 264 -3.90 5.41 -15.29
C LYS A 264 -3.74 5.24 -16.81
N ASN A 265 -3.87 4.03 -17.33
CA ASN A 265 -3.73 3.75 -18.75
C ASN A 265 -4.98 4.19 -19.56
N ILE A 266 -6.17 4.15 -18.98
CA ILE A 266 -7.40 4.68 -19.59
C ILE A 266 -7.33 6.21 -19.77
N LYS A 267 -6.55 6.91 -18.93
CA LYS A 267 -6.38 8.37 -18.97
C LYS A 267 -5.25 8.85 -19.89
N ARG A 268 -4.49 7.96 -20.49
CA ARG A 268 -3.45 8.27 -21.49
C ARG A 268 -3.98 8.02 -22.89
#